data_ef8b3daa3719fa6ad7033fb58f5b762a
#
_entry.id   ef8b3daa3719fa6ad7033fb58f5b762a
#
_cell.length_a   1.000
_cell.length_b   1.000
_cell.length_c   1.000
_cell.angle_alpha   90.00
_cell.angle_beta   90.00
_cell.angle_gamma   90.00
#
_symmetry.space_group_name_H-M   'P 1'
#
loop_
_entity.id
_entity.type
_entity.pdbx_description
1 polymer ?
#
loop_
_entity_poly.entity_id
_entity_poly.type
_entity_poly.pdbx_seq_one_letter_code
_entity_poly.pdbx_strand_id
1 'polypeptide(L)'
;MSEQTIDFEQVEAMGISRQAFDEVLDIIGRQPTIDELSTLLAMWEANGKQQSLYGWLRGQHHVVERNDYLYDGSADHRAIREPKVKECVEIAHTLSKNLTPATSHFTLNTGTLLYMVGNVSSEFADSDYARRCLHLVDQPMATGGHEEDRQYIEMILTALSGADLLSAHAAVGQGGVFCSLLRFTSPLGFDILTPREVRLDAFLFGEEPGRYLVTLPETVDDAFLLKMDDARLNCCFLGRTTKNRILVDGFDFGPVADFS
;
A
#
# COMPACT_ATOMS: atom_id res chain seq x y z
N MET A 1 33.89 1.90 13.71
CA MET A 1 33.36 0.67 14.32
C MET A 1 33.09 -0.26 13.16
N SER A 2 33.79 -1.40 13.09
CA SER A 2 33.66 -2.36 11.97
C SER A 2 32.26 -3.00 12.06
N GLU A 3 31.44 -2.80 11.03
CA GLU A 3 30.24 -3.61 10.82
C GLU A 3 30.66 -5.06 10.72
N GLN A 4 30.34 -5.85 11.76
CA GLN A 4 30.54 -7.29 11.71
C GLN A 4 29.49 -7.86 10.76
N THR A 5 29.92 -8.26 9.59
CA THR A 5 29.13 -9.03 8.63
C THR A 5 28.71 -10.33 9.32
N ILE A 6 27.40 -10.59 9.42
CA ILE A 6 26.86 -11.80 10.05
C ILE A 6 27.26 -13.01 9.19
N ASP A 7 27.91 -14.01 9.79
CA ASP A 7 28.11 -15.30 9.17
C ASP A 7 26.85 -16.16 9.33
N PHE A 8 26.45 -16.88 8.25
CA PHE A 8 25.27 -17.72 8.26
C PHE A 8 25.33 -18.80 9.36
N GLU A 9 26.49 -19.30 9.75
CA GLU A 9 26.63 -20.24 10.87
C GLU A 9 26.11 -19.63 12.18
N GLN A 10 26.28 -18.34 12.40
CA GLN A 10 25.77 -17.64 13.57
C GLN A 10 24.24 -17.52 13.53
N VAL A 11 23.67 -17.31 12.36
CA VAL A 11 22.21 -17.23 12.14
C VAL A 11 21.56 -18.60 12.39
N GLU A 12 22.17 -19.68 11.89
CA GLU A 12 21.69 -21.04 12.09
C GLU A 12 21.76 -21.47 13.56
N ALA A 13 22.80 -21.03 14.28
CA ALA A 13 22.91 -21.25 15.73
C ALA A 13 21.81 -20.54 16.55
N MET A 14 21.22 -19.49 16.01
CA MET A 14 20.04 -18.78 16.55
C MET A 14 18.71 -19.47 16.23
N GLY A 15 18.74 -20.59 15.49
CA GLY A 15 17.55 -21.36 15.14
C GLY A 15 16.76 -20.80 13.94
N ILE A 16 17.37 -19.92 13.15
CA ILE A 16 16.76 -19.35 11.94
C ILE A 16 17.23 -20.17 10.73
N SER A 17 16.27 -20.67 9.94
CA SER A 17 16.60 -21.32 8.67
C SER A 17 17.11 -20.32 7.64
N ARG A 18 17.89 -20.80 6.65
CA ARG A 18 18.39 -19.95 5.57
C ARG A 18 17.26 -19.25 4.82
N GLN A 19 16.19 -19.95 4.55
CA GLN A 19 15.02 -19.36 3.90
C GLN A 19 14.42 -18.22 4.74
N ALA A 20 14.26 -18.40 6.05
CA ALA A 20 13.73 -17.36 6.93
C ALA A 20 14.67 -16.16 7.03
N PHE A 21 15.98 -16.37 6.97
CA PHE A 21 16.96 -15.30 6.96
C PHE A 21 16.94 -14.51 5.65
N ASP A 22 16.86 -15.19 4.50
CA ASP A 22 16.75 -14.55 3.19
C ASP A 22 15.44 -13.70 3.13
N GLU A 23 14.35 -14.19 3.71
CA GLU A 23 13.09 -13.47 3.84
C GLU A 23 13.21 -12.22 4.74
N VAL A 24 13.99 -12.29 5.82
CA VAL A 24 14.29 -11.12 6.69
C VAL A 24 15.13 -10.09 5.94
N LEU A 25 16.12 -10.52 5.16
CA LEU A 25 16.93 -9.63 4.31
C LEU A 25 16.07 -8.88 3.31
N ASP A 26 15.10 -9.56 2.71
CA ASP A 26 14.15 -8.95 1.76
C ASP A 26 13.28 -7.85 2.41
N ILE A 27 12.92 -8.04 3.68
CA ILE A 27 12.11 -7.03 4.42
C ILE A 27 12.96 -5.84 4.85
N ILE A 28 14.15 -6.11 5.42
CA ILE A 28 15.01 -5.08 5.99
C ILE A 28 15.75 -4.32 4.87
N GLY A 29 15.93 -4.95 3.70
CA GLY A 29 16.65 -4.37 2.54
C GLY A 29 18.18 -4.26 2.73
N ARG A 30 18.71 -4.74 3.88
CA ARG A 30 20.13 -4.78 4.22
C ARG A 30 20.44 -5.93 5.16
N GLN A 31 21.69 -6.26 5.35
CA GLN A 31 22.08 -7.20 6.40
C GLN A 31 21.79 -6.61 7.80
N PRO A 32 21.00 -7.31 8.64
CA PRO A 32 20.80 -6.91 10.03
C PRO A 32 22.07 -7.15 10.84
N THR A 33 22.23 -6.44 11.94
CA THR A 33 23.25 -6.78 12.93
C THR A 33 22.79 -7.96 13.80
N ILE A 34 23.72 -8.62 14.50
CA ILE A 34 23.39 -9.72 15.44
C ILE A 34 22.41 -9.25 16.51
N ASP A 35 22.57 -8.02 17.01
CA ASP A 35 21.71 -7.45 18.04
C ASP A 35 20.31 -7.18 17.51
N GLU A 36 20.18 -6.68 16.28
CA GLU A 36 18.88 -6.48 15.61
C GLU A 36 18.18 -7.83 15.42
N LEU A 37 18.90 -8.84 14.92
CA LEU A 37 18.34 -10.17 14.70
C LEU A 37 17.93 -10.84 16.00
N SER A 38 18.74 -10.71 17.05
CA SER A 38 18.43 -11.23 18.41
C SER A 38 17.19 -10.57 18.98
N THR A 39 17.05 -9.26 18.79
CA THR A 39 15.88 -8.49 19.24
C THR A 39 14.62 -8.94 18.49
N LEU A 40 14.68 -9.10 17.18
CA LEU A 40 13.57 -9.60 16.36
C LEU A 40 13.13 -11.00 16.77
N LEU A 41 14.09 -11.90 17.06
CA LEU A 41 13.78 -13.24 17.53
C LEU A 41 13.12 -13.24 18.90
N ALA A 42 13.63 -12.45 19.84
CA ALA A 42 13.05 -12.35 21.18
C ALA A 42 11.60 -11.83 21.12
N MET A 43 11.33 -10.85 20.27
CA MET A 43 9.97 -10.33 20.03
C MET A 43 9.06 -11.37 19.40
N TRP A 44 9.55 -12.13 18.42
CA TRP A 44 8.80 -13.21 17.78
C TRP A 44 8.48 -14.36 18.74
N GLU A 45 9.45 -14.75 19.58
CA GLU A 45 9.25 -15.76 20.62
C GLU A 45 8.24 -15.31 21.68
N ALA A 46 8.29 -14.05 22.09
CA ALA A 46 7.33 -13.47 23.02
C ALA A 46 5.88 -13.50 22.47
N ASN A 47 5.72 -13.47 21.14
CA ASN A 47 4.42 -13.61 20.47
C ASN A 47 4.00 -15.07 20.19
N GLY A 48 4.69 -16.06 20.79
CA GLY A 48 4.28 -17.47 20.79
C GLY A 48 4.58 -18.24 19.51
N LYS A 49 5.38 -17.69 18.58
CA LYS A 49 5.79 -18.35 17.32
C LYS A 49 4.62 -18.90 16.47
N GLN A 50 3.45 -18.26 16.54
CA GLN A 50 2.25 -18.73 15.86
C GLN A 50 2.31 -18.63 14.34
N GLN A 51 3.26 -17.85 13.82
CA GLN A 51 3.51 -17.64 12.40
C GLN A 51 4.98 -17.84 12.08
N SER A 52 5.34 -17.99 10.81
CA SER A 52 6.75 -17.89 10.42
C SER A 52 7.32 -16.54 10.83
N LEU A 53 8.64 -16.47 11.08
CA LEU A 53 9.31 -15.21 11.42
C LEU A 53 9.01 -14.13 10.38
N TYR A 54 9.01 -14.48 9.10
CA TYR A 54 8.64 -13.61 8.00
C TYR A 54 7.18 -13.13 8.08
N GLY A 55 6.23 -14.05 8.25
CA GLY A 55 4.82 -13.71 8.40
C GLY A 55 4.56 -12.83 9.61
N TRP A 56 5.31 -13.07 10.71
CA TRP A 56 5.22 -12.24 11.90
C TRP A 56 5.83 -10.85 11.69
N LEU A 57 7.00 -10.73 11.06
CA LEU A 57 7.61 -9.43 10.74
C LEU A 57 6.73 -8.60 9.81
N ARG A 58 6.18 -9.22 8.78
CA ARG A 58 5.17 -8.57 7.94
C ARG A 58 3.88 -8.27 8.70
N GLY A 59 3.47 -9.14 9.60
CA GLY A 59 2.28 -8.97 10.43
C GLY A 59 2.43 -7.95 11.55
N GLN A 60 3.64 -7.63 12.03
CA GLN A 60 3.83 -6.57 13.04
C GLN A 60 3.39 -5.19 12.52
N HIS A 61 3.42 -5.01 11.22
CA HIS A 61 2.81 -3.84 10.61
C HIS A 61 1.27 -3.93 10.56
N HIS A 62 0.65 -5.10 10.83
CA HIS A 62 -0.76 -5.34 10.51
C HIS A 62 -1.60 -6.19 11.44
N VAL A 63 -1.12 -6.65 12.60
CA VAL A 63 -2.01 -7.31 13.57
C VAL A 63 -2.74 -6.24 14.40
N VAL A 64 -3.63 -5.54 13.78
CA VAL A 64 -4.87 -5.16 14.41
C VAL A 64 -5.94 -6.02 13.73
N GLU A 65 -6.57 -6.91 14.50
CA GLU A 65 -7.90 -7.37 14.13
C GLU A 65 -8.69 -6.10 13.87
N ARG A 66 -8.91 -5.79 12.59
CA ARG A 66 -9.87 -4.75 12.25
C ARG A 66 -11.19 -5.25 12.80
N ASN A 67 -11.67 -4.59 13.83
CA ASN A 67 -13.01 -4.85 14.29
C ASN A 67 -13.93 -4.76 13.09
N ASP A 68 -14.88 -5.68 12.97
CA ASP A 68 -15.91 -5.61 11.94
C ASP A 68 -16.77 -4.36 12.22
N TYR A 69 -16.29 -3.19 11.83
CA TYR A 69 -17.06 -1.97 11.91
C TYR A 69 -18.19 -2.05 10.89
N LEU A 70 -19.37 -1.84 11.37
CA LEU A 70 -20.53 -1.62 10.51
C LEU A 70 -20.44 -0.18 10.02
N TYR A 71 -20.36 0.00 8.70
CA TYR A 71 -20.40 1.32 8.09
C TYR A 71 -21.87 1.74 7.95
N ASP A 72 -22.21 2.84 8.60
CA ASP A 72 -23.52 3.50 8.46
C ASP A 72 -23.29 4.86 7.76
N GLY A 73 -23.17 4.82 6.45
CA GLY A 73 -22.92 5.99 5.63
C GLY A 73 -23.93 6.21 4.52
N SER A 74 -24.95 5.34 4.43
CA SER A 74 -26.01 5.50 3.44
C SER A 74 -27.24 6.20 4.02
N ALA A 75 -27.92 6.98 3.20
CA ALA A 75 -29.23 7.56 3.53
C ALA A 75 -30.28 6.46 3.88
N ASP A 76 -29.99 5.21 3.58
CA ASP A 76 -30.83 4.04 3.85
C ASP A 76 -30.48 3.34 5.17
N HIS A 77 -29.56 3.83 5.97
CA HIS A 77 -29.11 3.26 7.25
C HIS A 77 -28.72 1.76 7.18
N ARG A 78 -28.27 1.29 6.04
CA ARG A 78 -27.78 -0.09 5.90
C ARG A 78 -26.36 -0.19 6.42
N ALA A 79 -26.19 -0.94 7.50
CA ALA A 79 -24.87 -1.30 7.98
C ALA A 79 -24.19 -2.26 6.96
N ILE A 80 -23.07 -1.83 6.39
CA ILE A 80 -22.28 -2.64 5.46
C ILE A 80 -21.05 -3.13 6.22
N ARG A 81 -20.93 -4.46 6.35
CA ARG A 81 -19.76 -5.08 6.99
C ARG A 81 -18.49 -4.80 6.19
N GLU A 82 -17.42 -4.41 6.87
CA GLU A 82 -16.11 -4.30 6.26
C GLU A 82 -15.60 -5.69 5.86
N PRO A 83 -15.14 -5.89 4.60
CA PRO A 83 -14.59 -7.16 4.17
C PRO A 83 -13.23 -7.43 4.82
N LYS A 84 -12.92 -8.70 5.07
CA LYS A 84 -11.58 -9.11 5.48
C LYS A 84 -10.61 -9.00 4.30
N VAL A 85 -9.31 -8.88 4.59
CA VAL A 85 -8.26 -8.74 3.55
C VAL A 85 -8.38 -9.81 2.47
N LYS A 86 -8.61 -11.09 2.85
CA LYS A 86 -8.80 -12.18 1.90
C LYS A 86 -10.01 -12.04 0.97
N GLU A 87 -11.08 -11.39 1.45
CA GLU A 87 -12.29 -11.14 0.66
C GLU A 87 -12.06 -10.02 -0.35
N CYS A 88 -11.14 -9.10 -0.05
CA CYS A 88 -10.72 -8.04 -0.97
C CYS A 88 -10.05 -8.58 -2.24
N VAL A 89 -9.49 -9.80 -2.24
CA VAL A 89 -8.92 -10.43 -3.44
C VAL A 89 -9.98 -10.62 -4.51
N GLU A 90 -11.17 -11.13 -4.15
CA GLU A 90 -12.28 -11.34 -5.08
C GLU A 90 -12.83 -10.03 -5.61
N ILE A 91 -12.91 -9.02 -4.73
CA ILE A 91 -13.30 -7.65 -5.11
C ILE A 91 -12.30 -7.10 -6.12
N ALA A 92 -11.01 -7.20 -5.82
CA ALA A 92 -9.93 -6.74 -6.69
C ALA A 92 -9.98 -7.40 -8.07
N HIS A 93 -10.18 -8.73 -8.15
CA HIS A 93 -10.39 -9.44 -9.42
C HIS A 93 -11.63 -8.95 -10.17
N THR A 94 -12.71 -8.66 -9.46
CA THR A 94 -13.94 -8.17 -10.09
C THR A 94 -13.73 -6.78 -10.70
N LEU A 95 -13.04 -5.89 -10.00
CA LEU A 95 -12.80 -4.53 -10.44
C LEU A 95 -11.73 -4.44 -11.53
N SER A 96 -10.70 -5.31 -11.48
CA SER A 96 -9.60 -5.29 -12.45
C SER A 96 -9.97 -5.78 -13.85
N LYS A 97 -10.99 -6.64 -14.01
CA LYS A 97 -11.38 -7.25 -15.28
C LYS A 97 -11.63 -6.31 -16.46
N ASN A 98 -11.92 -5.04 -16.23
CA ASN A 98 -12.24 -4.06 -17.26
C ASN A 98 -11.29 -2.84 -17.20
N LEU A 99 -10.13 -3.00 -16.60
CA LEU A 99 -9.16 -1.92 -16.54
C LEU A 99 -8.54 -1.69 -17.92
N THR A 100 -8.59 -0.46 -18.36
CA THR A 100 -7.79 -0.05 -19.52
C THR A 100 -6.32 -0.07 -19.12
N PRO A 101 -5.44 -0.76 -19.88
CA PRO A 101 -4.01 -0.73 -19.60
C PRO A 101 -3.51 0.71 -19.56
N ALA A 102 -2.72 1.05 -18.54
CA ALA A 102 -2.08 2.34 -18.52
C ALA A 102 -0.96 2.37 -19.56
N THR A 103 -0.94 3.37 -20.39
CA THR A 103 0.23 3.76 -21.18
C THR A 103 1.18 4.51 -20.26
N SER A 104 1.89 3.80 -19.38
CA SER A 104 2.92 4.44 -18.57
C SER A 104 4.15 4.74 -19.41
N HIS A 105 4.53 6.00 -19.47
CA HIS A 105 5.73 6.47 -20.20
C HIS A 105 6.99 6.49 -19.31
N PHE A 106 6.92 5.90 -18.13
CA PHE A 106 8.04 5.85 -17.17
C PHE A 106 8.39 4.40 -16.82
N THR A 107 9.65 4.17 -16.49
CA THR A 107 10.16 2.86 -16.08
C THR A 107 10.36 2.85 -14.58
N LEU A 108 9.67 1.95 -13.88
CA LEU A 108 9.89 1.70 -12.45
C LEU A 108 10.82 0.53 -12.25
N ASN A 109 11.56 0.58 -11.15
CA ASN A 109 12.39 -0.53 -10.66
C ASN A 109 11.70 -1.20 -9.46
N THR A 110 12.01 -2.47 -9.22
CA THR A 110 11.62 -3.14 -7.98
C THR A 110 12.23 -2.42 -6.77
N GLY A 111 11.45 -2.26 -5.71
CA GLY A 111 11.87 -1.56 -4.49
C GLY A 111 11.66 -0.05 -4.51
N THR A 112 11.15 0.53 -5.60
CA THR A 112 10.79 1.95 -5.66
C THR A 112 9.71 2.26 -4.62
N LEU A 113 9.86 3.37 -3.89
CA LEU A 113 8.92 3.81 -2.87
C LEU A 113 7.58 4.22 -3.51
N LEU A 114 6.51 3.87 -2.81
CA LEU A 114 5.12 4.20 -3.17
C LEU A 114 4.52 5.06 -2.08
N TYR A 115 3.99 6.21 -2.45
CA TYR A 115 3.25 7.12 -1.59
C TYR A 115 1.87 7.42 -2.16
N MET A 116 0.96 7.80 -1.28
CA MET A 116 -0.29 8.46 -1.66
C MET A 116 -0.29 9.87 -1.10
N VAL A 117 -0.60 10.85 -1.94
CA VAL A 117 -0.79 12.26 -1.57
C VAL A 117 -2.26 12.60 -1.68
N GLY A 118 -2.76 13.34 -0.71
CA GLY A 118 -4.16 13.72 -0.60
C GLY A 118 -4.84 13.15 0.65
N ASN A 119 -6.11 13.41 0.80
CA ASN A 119 -6.85 12.98 1.97
C ASN A 119 -7.23 11.51 1.90
N VAL A 120 -7.21 10.85 3.05
CA VAL A 120 -7.69 9.47 3.21
C VAL A 120 -9.07 9.53 3.84
N SER A 121 -10.06 8.90 3.23
CA SER A 121 -11.41 8.83 3.76
C SER A 121 -11.98 7.42 3.73
N SER A 122 -13.08 7.21 4.43
CA SER A 122 -13.84 5.96 4.41
C SER A 122 -14.99 5.98 3.39
N GLU A 123 -14.98 6.94 2.47
CA GLU A 123 -16.04 7.10 1.46
C GLU A 123 -15.80 6.18 0.25
N PHE A 124 -16.84 5.48 -0.16
CA PHE A 124 -16.83 4.64 -1.37
C PHE A 124 -18.18 4.61 -2.11
N ALA A 125 -19.14 5.44 -1.69
CA ALA A 125 -20.52 5.36 -2.15
C ALA A 125 -20.68 5.51 -3.67
N ASP A 126 -19.88 6.36 -4.31
CA ASP A 126 -19.89 6.57 -5.76
C ASP A 126 -18.69 5.90 -6.45
N SER A 127 -18.40 4.67 -6.10
CA SER A 127 -17.31 3.90 -6.69
C SER A 127 -17.82 2.70 -7.49
N ASP A 128 -17.01 2.17 -8.39
CA ASP A 128 -17.27 0.90 -9.05
C ASP A 128 -17.42 -0.25 -8.04
N TYR A 129 -16.74 -0.15 -6.90
CA TYR A 129 -16.91 -1.08 -5.79
C TYR A 129 -18.35 -1.07 -5.27
N ALA A 130 -18.88 0.11 -4.96
CA ALA A 130 -20.26 0.24 -4.49
C ALA A 130 -21.27 -0.28 -5.51
N ARG A 131 -21.10 0.08 -6.78
CA ARG A 131 -22.03 -0.31 -7.86
C ARG A 131 -21.93 -1.80 -8.20
N ARG A 132 -20.71 -2.33 -8.40
CA ARG A 132 -20.50 -3.67 -8.97
C ARG A 132 -20.43 -4.78 -7.93
N CYS A 133 -19.95 -4.49 -6.72
CA CYS A 133 -19.74 -5.48 -5.68
C CYS A 133 -20.79 -5.41 -4.56
N LEU A 134 -21.26 -4.20 -4.22
CA LEU A 134 -22.27 -4.01 -3.18
C LEU A 134 -23.67 -3.77 -3.73
N HIS A 135 -23.81 -3.60 -5.06
CA HIS A 135 -25.09 -3.34 -5.74
C HIS A 135 -25.85 -2.11 -5.18
N LEU A 136 -25.09 -1.11 -4.72
CA LEU A 136 -25.64 0.16 -4.28
C LEU A 136 -25.96 1.00 -5.52
N VAL A 137 -27.20 1.51 -5.58
CA VAL A 137 -27.68 2.32 -6.72
C VAL A 137 -27.70 3.78 -6.29
N ASP A 138 -27.14 4.64 -7.17
CA ASP A 138 -27.28 6.10 -7.13
C ASP A 138 -27.10 6.75 -5.75
N GLN A 139 -25.97 6.50 -5.10
CA GLN A 139 -25.58 7.31 -3.95
C GLN A 139 -24.99 8.64 -4.46
N PRO A 140 -25.36 9.79 -3.87
CA PRO A 140 -24.75 11.04 -4.25
C PRO A 140 -23.25 10.99 -3.97
N MET A 141 -22.46 11.47 -4.94
CA MET A 141 -21.03 11.62 -4.83
C MET A 141 -20.71 12.38 -3.52
N ALA A 142 -19.89 11.81 -2.67
CA ALA A 142 -19.27 12.59 -1.63
C ALA A 142 -18.60 13.78 -2.35
N THR A 143 -18.86 14.98 -1.88
CA THR A 143 -18.21 16.19 -2.40
C THR A 143 -16.74 16.17 -1.98
N GLY A 144 -16.02 15.18 -2.52
CA GLY A 144 -14.59 15.02 -2.29
C GLY A 144 -13.85 16.18 -2.93
N GLY A 145 -12.99 16.80 -2.16
CA GLY A 145 -12.00 17.82 -2.46
C GLY A 145 -12.43 18.86 -3.50
N HIS A 146 -12.40 20.11 -3.12
CA HIS A 146 -12.63 21.19 -4.07
C HIS A 146 -11.71 21.03 -5.28
N GLU A 147 -12.17 21.37 -6.47
CA GLU A 147 -11.37 21.35 -7.71
C GLU A 147 -10.05 22.13 -7.53
N GLU A 148 -10.07 23.19 -6.72
CA GLU A 148 -8.91 23.99 -6.34
C GLU A 148 -7.85 23.17 -5.62
N ASP A 149 -8.24 22.28 -4.68
CA ASP A 149 -7.33 21.40 -3.97
C ASP A 149 -6.66 20.40 -4.92
N ARG A 150 -7.43 19.85 -5.85
CA ARG A 150 -6.90 18.93 -6.88
C ARG A 150 -5.87 19.61 -7.77
N GLN A 151 -6.19 20.81 -8.24
CA GLN A 151 -5.28 21.60 -9.08
C GLN A 151 -4.02 22.00 -8.30
N TYR A 152 -4.15 22.30 -7.02
CA TYR A 152 -3.00 22.61 -6.17
C TYR A 152 -2.08 21.41 -6.01
N ILE A 153 -2.62 20.23 -5.67
CA ILE A 153 -1.83 18.99 -5.55
C ILE A 153 -1.12 18.68 -6.88
N GLU A 154 -1.83 18.71 -8.00
CA GLU A 154 -1.28 18.43 -9.33
C GLU A 154 -0.14 19.39 -9.70
N MET A 155 -0.30 20.68 -9.38
CA MET A 155 0.74 21.69 -9.60
C MET A 155 2.00 21.37 -8.80
N ILE A 156 1.86 21.03 -7.51
CA ILE A 156 3.01 20.68 -6.65
C ILE A 156 3.69 19.42 -7.16
N LEU A 157 2.94 18.35 -7.45
CA LEU A 157 3.53 17.09 -7.94
C LEU A 157 4.23 17.27 -9.29
N THR A 158 3.67 18.06 -10.18
CA THR A 158 4.29 18.41 -11.47
C THR A 158 5.61 19.15 -11.27
N ALA A 159 5.65 20.12 -10.35
CA ALA A 159 6.87 20.86 -10.02
C ALA A 159 7.95 19.97 -9.42
N LEU A 160 7.58 19.02 -8.54
CA LEU A 160 8.50 18.06 -7.94
C LEU A 160 9.04 17.06 -8.97
N SER A 161 8.20 16.65 -9.92
CA SER A 161 8.62 15.81 -11.05
C SER A 161 9.65 16.54 -11.92
N GLY A 162 9.45 17.83 -12.20
CA GLY A 162 10.41 18.67 -12.94
C GLY A 162 11.71 18.93 -12.18
N ALA A 163 11.73 18.73 -10.86
CA ALA A 163 12.91 18.85 -10.00
C ALA A 163 13.62 17.50 -9.73
N ASP A 164 13.24 16.42 -10.42
CA ASP A 164 13.74 15.05 -10.24
C ASP A 164 13.54 14.47 -8.82
N LEU A 165 12.56 15.00 -8.08
CA LEU A 165 12.17 14.49 -6.76
C LEU A 165 11.11 13.39 -6.84
N LEU A 166 10.49 13.19 -8.00
CA LEU A 166 9.54 12.11 -8.27
C LEU A 166 9.97 11.33 -9.51
N SER A 167 9.79 10.02 -9.47
CA SER A 167 9.89 9.19 -10.68
C SER A 167 8.63 9.30 -11.54
N ALA A 168 7.47 9.32 -10.88
CA ALA A 168 6.17 9.49 -11.53
C ALA A 168 5.08 9.83 -10.51
N HIS A 169 3.94 10.37 -10.99
CA HIS A 169 2.72 10.50 -10.25
C HIS A 169 1.49 10.26 -11.13
N ALA A 170 0.37 9.86 -10.52
CA ALA A 170 -0.89 9.66 -11.21
C ALA A 170 -2.06 9.84 -10.24
N ALA A 171 -3.16 10.42 -10.71
CA ALA A 171 -4.39 10.49 -9.92
C ALA A 171 -4.98 9.09 -9.67
N VAL A 172 -5.52 8.88 -8.47
CA VAL A 172 -6.36 7.72 -8.19
C VAL A 172 -7.67 7.88 -8.95
N GLY A 173 -8.05 6.83 -9.67
CA GLY A 173 -9.24 6.84 -10.52
C GLY A 173 -10.08 5.58 -10.34
N GLN A 174 -10.69 5.14 -11.44
CA GLN A 174 -11.60 4.00 -11.47
C GLN A 174 -11.00 2.75 -10.81
N GLY A 175 -11.77 2.13 -9.91
CA GLY A 175 -11.38 0.98 -9.10
C GLY A 175 -10.51 1.33 -7.90
N GLY A 176 -10.38 2.62 -7.56
CA GLY A 176 -9.70 3.11 -6.36
C GLY A 176 -8.20 2.95 -6.39
N VAL A 177 -7.59 2.98 -5.20
CA VAL A 177 -6.13 2.87 -5.00
C VAL A 177 -5.59 1.56 -5.57
N PHE A 178 -6.27 0.43 -5.34
CA PHE A 178 -5.81 -0.87 -5.79
C PHE A 178 -5.66 -0.94 -7.31
N CYS A 179 -6.73 -0.61 -8.05
CA CYS A 179 -6.71 -0.64 -9.51
C CYS A 179 -5.80 0.44 -10.12
N SER A 180 -5.68 1.58 -9.44
CA SER A 180 -4.74 2.62 -9.84
C SER A 180 -3.29 2.19 -9.65
N LEU A 181 -2.95 1.48 -8.56
CA LEU A 181 -1.63 0.88 -8.36
C LEU A 181 -1.31 -0.17 -9.42
N LEU A 182 -2.25 -1.07 -9.75
CA LEU A 182 -2.07 -2.06 -10.82
C LEU A 182 -1.65 -1.40 -12.13
N ARG A 183 -2.32 -0.32 -12.53
CA ARG A 183 -1.99 0.43 -13.73
C ARG A 183 -0.66 1.17 -13.61
N PHE A 184 -0.44 1.80 -12.46
CA PHE A 184 0.68 2.68 -12.20
C PHE A 184 2.01 1.93 -12.10
N THR A 185 2.01 0.74 -11.49
CA THR A 185 3.23 -0.06 -11.31
C THR A 185 3.48 -1.06 -12.42
N SER A 186 2.50 -1.35 -13.29
CA SER A 186 2.62 -2.36 -14.34
C SER A 186 3.92 -2.22 -15.17
N PRO A 187 4.67 -3.31 -15.44
CA PRO A 187 4.36 -4.71 -15.17
C PRO A 187 4.78 -5.21 -13.77
N LEU A 188 5.25 -4.34 -12.90
CA LEU A 188 5.65 -4.67 -11.54
C LEU A 188 4.41 -4.85 -10.65
N GLY A 189 4.58 -5.59 -9.54
CA GLY A 189 3.63 -5.63 -8.45
C GLY A 189 3.91 -4.57 -7.40
N PHE A 190 3.24 -4.71 -6.27
CA PHE A 190 3.42 -3.81 -5.13
C PHE A 190 3.20 -4.57 -3.80
N ASP A 191 3.83 -4.06 -2.77
CA ASP A 191 3.67 -4.47 -1.38
C ASP A 191 3.30 -3.23 -0.58
N ILE A 192 2.05 -3.14 -0.14
CA ILE A 192 1.52 -1.94 0.50
C ILE A 192 0.90 -2.22 1.86
N LEU A 193 0.91 -1.16 2.65
CA LEU A 193 0.28 -1.06 3.95
C LEU A 193 -0.87 -0.06 3.86
N THR A 194 -2.01 -0.42 4.44
CA THR A 194 -3.17 0.48 4.43
C THR A 194 -3.31 1.24 5.76
N PRO A 195 -3.78 2.49 5.76
CA PRO A 195 -4.02 3.25 6.99
C PRO A 195 -5.01 2.51 7.90
N ARG A 196 -4.72 2.45 9.20
CA ARG A 196 -5.54 1.72 10.18
C ARG A 196 -6.84 2.43 10.53
N GLU A 197 -6.87 3.74 10.34
CA GLU A 197 -7.97 4.62 10.71
C GLU A 197 -9.12 4.59 9.69
N VAL A 198 -8.89 3.96 8.54
CA VAL A 198 -9.83 3.92 7.42
C VAL A 198 -10.20 2.48 7.11
N ARG A 199 -11.44 2.26 6.74
CA ARG A 199 -11.92 0.96 6.26
C ARG A 199 -11.06 0.46 5.11
N LEU A 200 -10.72 -0.82 5.13
CA LEU A 200 -9.87 -1.44 4.11
C LEU A 200 -10.46 -1.33 2.71
N ASP A 201 -11.74 -1.63 2.57
CA ASP A 201 -12.46 -1.59 1.29
C ASP A 201 -12.60 -0.16 0.76
N ALA A 202 -12.91 0.80 1.63
CA ALA A 202 -12.99 2.21 1.26
C ALA A 202 -11.61 2.73 0.81
N PHE A 203 -10.55 2.40 1.52
CA PHE A 203 -9.20 2.79 1.13
C PHE A 203 -8.79 2.20 -0.22
N LEU A 204 -8.96 0.87 -0.39
CA LEU A 204 -8.52 0.16 -1.59
C LEU A 204 -9.37 0.47 -2.81
N PHE A 205 -10.69 0.57 -2.67
CA PHE A 205 -11.63 0.58 -3.78
C PHE A 205 -12.49 1.84 -3.86
N GLY A 206 -12.40 2.76 -2.90
CA GLY A 206 -13.05 4.07 -2.99
C GLY A 206 -12.41 4.90 -4.10
N GLU A 207 -13.23 5.68 -4.82
CA GLU A 207 -12.83 6.50 -5.98
C GLU A 207 -12.87 7.99 -5.67
N GLU A 208 -12.71 8.36 -4.41
CA GLU A 208 -12.73 9.75 -4.00
C GLU A 208 -11.67 10.57 -4.74
N PRO A 209 -12.03 11.71 -5.35
CA PRO A 209 -11.10 12.55 -6.08
C PRO A 209 -10.11 13.26 -5.15
N GLY A 210 -8.98 13.71 -5.71
CA GLY A 210 -7.94 14.45 -4.96
C GLY A 210 -6.91 13.55 -4.28
N ARG A 211 -6.87 12.27 -4.62
CA ARG A 211 -5.81 11.34 -4.22
C ARG A 211 -4.89 11.04 -5.39
N TYR A 212 -3.58 11.02 -5.12
CA TYR A 212 -2.56 10.78 -6.13
C TYR A 212 -1.58 9.72 -5.64
N LEU A 213 -1.20 8.81 -6.51
CA LEU A 213 -0.09 7.89 -6.31
C LEU A 213 1.20 8.55 -6.76
N VAL A 214 2.26 8.35 -6.00
CA VAL A 214 3.57 8.92 -6.26
C VAL A 214 4.63 7.83 -6.10
N THR A 215 5.62 7.83 -6.99
CA THR A 215 6.80 6.98 -6.86
C THR A 215 8.07 7.81 -6.86
N LEU A 216 9.02 7.43 -6.02
CA LEU A 216 10.31 8.07 -5.92
C LEU A 216 11.40 7.08 -5.48
N PRO A 217 12.68 7.33 -5.84
CA PRO A 217 13.79 6.57 -5.32
C PRO A 217 14.05 6.94 -3.85
N GLU A 218 14.52 5.98 -3.06
CA GLU A 218 14.82 6.17 -1.64
C GLU A 218 15.79 7.33 -1.36
N THR A 219 16.65 7.65 -2.32
CA THR A 219 17.65 8.72 -2.19
C THR A 219 17.07 10.13 -2.05
N VAL A 220 15.83 10.34 -2.44
CA VAL A 220 15.15 11.66 -2.37
C VAL A 220 13.99 11.69 -1.40
N ASP A 221 13.80 10.63 -0.61
CA ASP A 221 12.67 10.44 0.29
C ASP A 221 12.52 11.59 1.29
N ASP A 222 13.58 11.90 2.03
CA ASP A 222 13.57 13.00 3.01
C ASP A 222 13.25 14.35 2.36
N ALA A 223 13.78 14.60 1.16
CA ALA A 223 13.54 15.85 0.43
C ALA A 223 12.07 15.93 -0.03
N PHE A 224 11.50 14.80 -0.47
CA PHE A 224 10.09 14.73 -0.84
C PHE A 224 9.18 15.00 0.36
N LEU A 225 9.41 14.32 1.49
CA LEU A 225 8.59 14.50 2.70
C LEU A 225 8.64 15.94 3.21
N LEU A 226 9.83 16.56 3.19
CA LEU A 226 9.97 17.97 3.55
C LEU A 226 9.13 18.88 2.63
N LYS A 227 9.08 18.60 1.33
CA LYS A 227 8.26 19.34 0.38
C LYS A 227 6.76 19.14 0.57
N MET A 228 6.32 17.95 0.98
CA MET A 228 4.93 17.70 1.35
C MET A 228 4.53 18.52 2.57
N ASP A 229 5.40 18.57 3.59
CA ASP A 229 5.18 19.38 4.80
C ASP A 229 5.15 20.89 4.47
N ASP A 230 6.11 21.39 3.70
CA ASP A 230 6.16 22.79 3.22
C ASP A 230 4.85 23.18 2.50
N ALA A 231 4.34 22.27 1.66
CA ALA A 231 3.11 22.45 0.88
C ALA A 231 1.83 22.20 1.73
N ARG A 232 1.97 21.71 2.96
CA ARG A 232 0.86 21.28 3.83
C ARG A 232 -0.05 20.24 3.18
N LEU A 233 0.53 19.32 2.42
CA LEU A 233 -0.17 18.22 1.79
C LEU A 233 -0.05 16.95 2.63
N ASN A 234 -1.18 16.31 2.85
CA ASN A 234 -1.19 14.99 3.48
C ASN A 234 -0.50 13.97 2.57
N CYS A 235 0.41 13.21 3.14
CA CYS A 235 1.21 12.22 2.45
C CYS A 235 1.28 10.94 3.30
N CYS A 236 0.99 9.82 2.67
CA CYS A 236 0.98 8.51 3.32
C CYS A 236 1.94 7.58 2.58
N PHE A 237 2.95 7.05 3.29
CA PHE A 237 3.78 5.98 2.76
C PHE A 237 2.95 4.72 2.62
N LEU A 238 2.88 4.17 1.41
CA LEU A 238 2.15 2.94 1.14
C LEU A 238 3.04 1.71 1.21
N GLY A 239 4.25 1.78 0.69
CA GLY A 239 5.14 0.64 0.58
C GLY A 239 6.09 0.72 -0.60
N ARG A 240 6.28 -0.41 -1.30
CA ARG A 240 7.26 -0.52 -2.39
C ARG A 240 6.75 -1.33 -3.56
N THR A 241 7.32 -1.09 -4.74
CA THR A 241 7.12 -1.96 -5.89
C THR A 241 7.80 -3.30 -5.68
N THR A 242 7.17 -4.38 -6.16
CA THR A 242 7.70 -5.75 -6.17
C THR A 242 7.95 -6.21 -7.61
N LYS A 243 8.60 -7.35 -7.79
CA LYS A 243 8.86 -7.88 -9.13
C LYS A 243 7.58 -8.27 -9.88
N ASN A 244 6.68 -9.01 -9.24
CA ASN A 244 5.46 -9.54 -9.88
C ASN A 244 4.35 -9.93 -8.90
N ARG A 245 4.52 -9.71 -7.59
CA ARG A 245 3.54 -10.08 -6.56
C ARG A 245 2.82 -8.85 -6.03
N ILE A 246 1.58 -9.07 -5.64
CA ILE A 246 0.76 -8.05 -5.00
C ILE A 246 0.51 -8.49 -3.57
N LEU A 247 0.97 -7.65 -2.63
CA LEU A 247 0.75 -7.84 -1.21
C LEU A 247 0.05 -6.61 -0.65
N VAL A 248 -0.95 -6.85 0.16
CA VAL A 248 -1.70 -5.81 0.88
C VAL A 248 -1.79 -6.23 2.34
N ASP A 249 -1.29 -5.40 3.23
CA ASP A 249 -1.27 -5.68 4.66
C ASP A 249 -0.65 -7.05 4.99
N GLY A 250 0.42 -7.43 4.28
CA GLY A 250 1.10 -8.72 4.42
C GLY A 250 0.33 -9.93 3.86
N PHE A 251 -0.87 -9.74 3.30
CA PHE A 251 -1.63 -10.79 2.65
C PHE A 251 -1.31 -10.85 1.16
N ASP A 252 -1.02 -12.03 0.64
CA ASP A 252 -0.67 -12.26 -0.75
C ASP A 252 -1.93 -12.34 -1.63
N PHE A 253 -2.12 -11.35 -2.50
CA PHE A 253 -3.20 -11.29 -3.48
C PHE A 253 -2.91 -12.11 -4.73
N GLY A 254 -1.66 -12.47 -4.98
CA GLY A 254 -1.23 -13.23 -6.15
C GLY A 254 -0.31 -12.43 -7.09
N PRO A 255 0.04 -13.02 -8.24
CA PRO A 255 0.86 -12.35 -9.24
C PRO A 255 0.04 -11.29 -9.99
N VAL A 256 0.71 -10.24 -10.48
CA VAL A 256 0.09 -9.17 -11.30
C VAL A 256 -0.69 -9.73 -12.49
N ALA A 257 -0.19 -10.81 -13.10
CA ALA A 257 -0.82 -11.44 -14.26
C ALA A 257 -2.25 -11.95 -13.99
N ASP A 258 -2.62 -12.21 -12.75
CA ASP A 258 -3.97 -12.65 -12.40
C ASP A 258 -4.99 -11.50 -12.45
N PHE A 259 -4.53 -10.26 -12.51
CA PHE A 259 -5.34 -9.04 -12.53
C PHE A 259 -5.31 -8.29 -13.89
N SER A 260 -4.72 -8.91 -14.92
CA SER A 260 -4.51 -8.32 -16.25
C SER A 260 -5.61 -8.72 -17.24
#